data_41468166d153230995a3b4b0eb99b240
#
_entry.id   41468166d153230995a3b4b0eb99b240
#
_cell.length_a   1.000
_cell.length_b   1.000
_cell.length_c   1.000
_cell.angle_alpha   90.00
_cell.angle_beta   90.00
_cell.angle_gamma   90.00
#
_symmetry.space_group_name_H-M   'P 1'
#
loop_
_entity.id
_entity.type
_entity.pdbx_description
1 polymer ?
#
loop_
_entity_poly.entity_id
_entity_poly.type
_entity_poly.pdbx_seq_one_letter_code
_entity_poly.pdbx_strand_id
1 'polypeptide(L)'
;LDSLVMFADTRAADRISARPAPQLSLGVEGPGAKQLKNAPNNLTLAAGMALRDACERGGLGAALVLHKELPIAGGVGGGSSDAAAALHVLNEMWGIEFGEAALERLAIQLGSDVPACVRLRPLVMRGTGERLIDVAAPDMPAVLVNPGITLETRRVFARFDQLGANRAFREVDPPWGRDLESFTAALANYRNDLQ
;
A
#
# COMPACT_ATOMS: atom_id res chain seq x y z
N LEU A 1 -11.92 -1.67 9.00
CA LEU A 1 -11.74 -2.36 7.72
C LEU A 1 -11.88 -3.88 7.91
N ASP A 2 -12.31 -4.57 6.88
CA ASP A 2 -12.19 -6.01 6.69
C ASP A 2 -12.04 -6.21 5.19
N SER A 3 -10.80 -6.37 4.74
CA SER A 3 -10.46 -6.30 3.33
C SER A 3 -9.49 -7.43 2.96
N LEU A 4 -9.78 -8.12 1.87
CA LEU A 4 -8.80 -8.98 1.22
C LEU A 4 -7.87 -8.11 0.40
N VAL A 5 -6.58 -8.26 0.63
CA VAL A 5 -5.53 -7.57 -0.11
C VAL A 5 -4.78 -8.58 -0.99
N MET A 6 -4.70 -8.26 -2.27
CA MET A 6 -3.94 -9.01 -3.28
C MET A 6 -2.97 -8.05 -3.95
N PHE A 7 -1.83 -8.55 -4.39
CA PHE A 7 -0.82 -7.74 -5.05
C PHE A 7 -0.76 -8.05 -6.54
N ALA A 8 -0.69 -7.00 -7.35
CA ALA A 8 -0.41 -7.13 -8.77
C ALA A 8 1.07 -7.50 -9.00
N ASP A 9 1.36 -8.10 -10.13
CA ASP A 9 2.74 -8.35 -10.52
C ASP A 9 3.46 -7.07 -11.01
N THR A 10 4.75 -7.20 -11.31
CA THR A 10 5.61 -6.07 -11.71
C THR A 10 5.20 -5.38 -13.01
N ARG A 11 4.26 -5.94 -13.79
CA ARG A 11 3.72 -5.31 -15.01
C ARG A 11 2.71 -4.21 -14.70
N ALA A 12 2.14 -4.22 -13.48
CA ALA A 12 1.22 -3.19 -13.00
C ALA A 12 1.73 -2.66 -11.64
N ALA A 13 2.92 -2.05 -11.65
CA ALA A 13 3.58 -1.57 -10.45
C ALA A 13 4.37 -0.29 -10.71
N ASP A 14 4.45 0.55 -9.70
CA ASP A 14 5.42 1.63 -9.64
C ASP A 14 6.82 1.08 -9.32
N ARG A 15 7.86 1.85 -9.56
CA ARG A 15 9.24 1.46 -9.25
C ARG A 15 9.90 2.53 -8.39
N ILE A 16 10.65 2.08 -7.39
CA ILE A 16 11.44 2.96 -6.56
C ILE A 16 12.90 2.53 -6.57
N SER A 17 13.79 3.51 -6.60
CA SER A 17 15.20 3.29 -6.41
C SER A 17 15.77 4.29 -5.40
N ALA A 18 16.86 3.93 -4.74
CA ALA A 18 17.56 4.77 -3.80
C ALA A 18 19.06 4.79 -4.10
N ARG A 19 19.68 5.93 -3.87
CA ARG A 19 21.14 6.06 -3.87
C ARG A 19 21.59 6.90 -2.68
N PRO A 20 22.80 6.66 -2.14
CA PRO A 20 23.34 7.49 -1.06
C PRO A 20 23.38 8.97 -1.45
N ALA A 21 22.99 9.85 -0.52
CA ALA A 21 23.02 11.29 -0.67
C ALA A 21 23.17 11.96 0.71
N PRO A 22 23.65 13.21 0.79
CA PRO A 22 23.78 13.90 2.07
C PRO A 22 22.46 14.16 2.80
N GLN A 23 21.38 14.28 2.05
CA GLN A 23 20.03 14.54 2.57
C GLN A 23 19.02 13.60 1.95
N LEU A 24 17.93 13.33 2.68
CA LEU A 24 16.80 12.58 2.14
C LEU A 24 16.01 13.46 1.17
N SER A 25 15.83 12.97 -0.04
CA SER A 25 15.09 13.66 -1.10
C SER A 25 14.33 12.67 -1.96
N LEU A 26 13.30 13.16 -2.67
CA LEU A 26 12.47 12.35 -3.58
C LEU A 26 12.33 13.06 -4.93
N GLY A 27 12.79 12.39 -5.98
CA GLY A 27 12.44 12.69 -7.36
C GLY A 27 11.28 11.82 -7.79
N VAL A 28 10.38 12.38 -8.63
CA VAL A 28 9.26 11.62 -9.21
C VAL A 28 9.33 11.71 -10.72
N GLU A 29 9.27 10.56 -11.38
CA GLU A 29 9.34 10.39 -12.83
C GLU A 29 8.11 9.60 -13.32
N GLY A 30 7.96 9.47 -14.64
CA GLY A 30 6.87 8.73 -15.26
C GLY A 30 5.59 9.54 -15.48
N PRO A 31 4.51 8.90 -15.95
CA PRO A 31 3.24 9.56 -16.30
C PRO A 31 2.61 10.35 -15.15
N GLY A 32 2.73 9.86 -13.91
CA GLY A 32 2.18 10.49 -12.71
C GLY A 32 3.02 11.65 -12.14
N ALA A 33 4.22 11.91 -12.68
CA ALA A 33 5.17 12.85 -12.09
C ALA A 33 4.63 14.27 -11.92
N LYS A 34 3.90 14.79 -12.92
CA LYS A 34 3.38 16.16 -12.88
C LYS A 34 2.42 16.40 -11.72
N GLN A 35 1.64 15.39 -11.34
CA GLN A 35 0.63 15.50 -10.29
C GLN A 35 1.26 15.40 -8.89
N LEU A 36 2.40 14.71 -8.76
CA LEU A 36 3.09 14.48 -7.48
C LEU A 36 4.26 15.43 -7.22
N LYS A 37 4.73 16.17 -8.23
CA LYS A 37 5.95 16.99 -8.14
C LYS A 37 5.98 17.99 -6.99
N ASN A 38 4.81 18.45 -6.55
CA ASN A 38 4.65 19.42 -5.47
C ASN A 38 3.70 18.91 -4.37
N ALA A 39 3.47 17.58 -4.27
CA ALA A 39 2.62 17.04 -3.23
C ALA A 39 3.31 17.21 -1.85
N PRO A 40 2.78 18.07 -0.96
CA PRO A 40 3.46 18.43 0.29
C PRO A 40 3.59 17.26 1.26
N ASN A 41 2.79 16.21 1.09
CA ASN A 41 2.72 15.05 1.97
C ASN A 41 2.91 13.75 1.18
N ASN A 42 4.03 13.60 0.50
CA ASN A 42 4.32 12.37 -0.21
C ASN A 42 4.69 11.26 0.78
N LEU A 43 3.90 10.18 0.81
CA LEU A 43 4.08 9.06 1.74
C LEU A 43 5.44 8.36 1.56
N THR A 44 5.98 8.32 0.36
CA THR A 44 7.31 7.76 0.07
C THR A 44 8.41 8.50 0.82
N LEU A 45 8.35 9.85 0.83
CA LEU A 45 9.30 10.66 1.57
C LEU A 45 9.07 10.54 3.08
N ALA A 46 7.80 10.54 3.51
CA ALA A 46 7.43 10.36 4.92
C ALA A 46 7.92 9.02 5.47
N ALA A 47 7.84 7.95 4.68
CA ALA A 47 8.37 6.63 5.03
C ALA A 47 9.89 6.66 5.31
N GLY A 48 10.65 7.32 4.44
CA GLY A 48 12.08 7.49 4.65
C GLY A 48 12.41 8.31 5.90
N MET A 49 11.63 9.35 6.19
CA MET A 49 11.79 10.15 7.42
C MET A 49 11.48 9.30 8.65
N ALA A 50 10.37 8.57 8.66
CA ALA A 50 9.97 7.72 9.78
C ALA A 50 11.02 6.63 10.06
N LEU A 51 11.55 6.00 9.02
CA LEU A 51 12.59 4.97 9.17
C LEU A 51 13.88 5.55 9.74
N ARG A 52 14.33 6.71 9.25
CA ARG A 52 15.52 7.41 9.73
C ARG A 52 15.38 7.79 11.21
N ASP A 53 14.22 8.31 11.58
CA ASP A 53 13.96 8.76 12.95
C ASP A 53 13.89 7.57 13.91
N ALA A 54 13.36 6.43 13.46
CA ALA A 54 13.25 5.21 14.27
C ALA A 54 14.58 4.49 14.51
N CYS A 55 15.56 4.63 13.63
CA CYS A 55 16.86 3.98 13.80
C CYS A 55 17.84 4.80 14.65
N GLU A 56 17.45 6.00 15.11
CA GLU A 56 18.26 6.90 15.94
C GLU A 56 19.66 7.22 15.35
N ARG A 57 19.87 6.93 14.07
CA ARG A 57 21.10 7.22 13.35
C ARG A 57 20.95 8.57 12.65
N GLY A 58 21.53 9.63 13.23
CA GLY A 58 21.59 10.93 12.60
C GLY A 58 22.40 10.89 11.29
N GLY A 59 22.07 11.79 10.36
CA GLY A 59 22.87 11.99 9.14
C GLY A 59 22.62 11.01 8.00
N LEU A 60 21.67 10.08 8.13
CA LEU A 60 21.28 9.20 7.03
C LEU A 60 20.54 9.99 5.94
N GLY A 61 21.09 9.98 4.75
CA GLY A 61 20.52 10.62 3.58
C GLY A 61 20.39 9.66 2.41
N ALA A 62 19.46 9.96 1.51
CA ALA A 62 19.21 9.20 0.30
C ALA A 62 18.57 10.10 -0.76
N ALA A 63 18.88 9.88 -2.01
CA ALA A 63 18.09 10.36 -3.12
C ALA A 63 17.24 9.22 -3.64
N LEU A 64 15.93 9.28 -3.32
CA LEU A 64 14.90 8.37 -3.84
C LEU A 64 14.45 8.85 -5.22
N VAL A 65 14.18 7.91 -6.12
CA VAL A 65 13.51 8.17 -7.40
C VAL A 65 12.32 7.22 -7.49
N LEU A 66 11.12 7.78 -7.53
CA LEU A 66 9.86 7.07 -7.75
C LEU A 66 9.43 7.22 -9.22
N HIS A 67 9.40 6.11 -9.95
CA HIS A 67 8.85 6.05 -11.30
C HIS A 67 7.38 5.63 -11.21
N LYS A 68 6.48 6.61 -11.41
CA LYS A 68 5.04 6.48 -11.19
C LYS A 68 4.29 6.09 -12.46
N GLU A 69 3.96 4.81 -12.57
CA GLU A 69 3.19 4.23 -13.67
C GLU A 69 1.69 4.12 -13.35
N LEU A 70 1.37 3.78 -12.09
CA LEU A 70 -0.01 3.59 -11.67
C LEU A 70 -0.77 4.92 -11.59
N PRO A 71 -2.08 4.92 -11.91
CA PRO A 71 -2.93 6.10 -11.76
C PRO A 71 -2.94 6.63 -10.33
N ILE A 72 -2.77 7.94 -10.17
CA ILE A 72 -2.86 8.61 -8.87
C ILE A 72 -4.32 8.65 -8.42
N ALA A 73 -4.56 8.37 -7.14
CA ALA A 73 -5.89 8.25 -6.54
C ALA A 73 -6.81 7.25 -7.28
N GLY A 74 -6.20 6.21 -7.86
CA GLY A 74 -6.91 5.14 -8.56
C GLY A 74 -7.57 4.09 -7.65
N GLY A 75 -7.50 4.23 -6.33
CA GLY A 75 -8.11 3.30 -5.38
C GLY A 75 -7.39 1.94 -5.25
N VAL A 76 -6.18 1.83 -5.78
CA VAL A 76 -5.39 0.57 -5.82
C VAL A 76 -4.24 0.53 -4.80
N GLY A 77 -4.22 1.43 -3.83
CA GLY A 77 -3.19 1.45 -2.79
C GLY A 77 -1.78 1.85 -3.26
N GLY A 78 -1.63 2.44 -4.47
CA GLY A 78 -0.33 2.73 -5.07
C GLY A 78 0.58 3.59 -4.19
N GLY A 79 0.06 4.64 -3.54
CA GLY A 79 0.86 5.48 -2.64
C GLY A 79 1.32 4.73 -1.37
N SER A 80 0.51 3.79 -0.86
CA SER A 80 0.86 2.94 0.28
C SER A 80 1.93 1.92 -0.11
N SER A 81 1.83 1.38 -1.32
CA SER A 81 2.84 0.48 -1.90
C SER A 81 4.17 1.21 -2.11
N ASP A 82 4.15 2.45 -2.63
CA ASP A 82 5.34 3.29 -2.80
C ASP A 82 6.04 3.55 -1.45
N ALA A 83 5.27 3.85 -0.41
CA ALA A 83 5.80 4.07 0.95
C ALA A 83 6.45 2.79 1.52
N ALA A 84 5.79 1.65 1.38
CA ALA A 84 6.35 0.37 1.82
C ALA A 84 7.63 0.01 1.07
N ALA A 85 7.66 0.22 -0.25
CA ALA A 85 8.86 0.03 -1.05
C ALA A 85 10.01 0.94 -0.60
N ALA A 86 9.71 2.19 -0.21
CA ALA A 86 10.71 3.10 0.36
C ALA A 86 11.26 2.57 1.69
N LEU A 87 10.41 2.04 2.58
CA LEU A 87 10.85 1.42 3.83
C LEU A 87 11.82 0.28 3.54
N HIS A 88 11.49 -0.63 2.62
CA HIS A 88 12.34 -1.76 2.27
C HIS A 88 13.69 -1.33 1.68
N VAL A 89 13.68 -0.51 0.64
CA VAL A 89 14.92 -0.12 -0.05
C VAL A 89 15.83 0.70 0.83
N LEU A 90 15.30 1.56 1.70
CA LEU A 90 16.10 2.35 2.64
C LEU A 90 16.60 1.52 3.82
N ASN A 91 15.81 0.58 4.33
CA ASN A 91 16.21 -0.36 5.36
C ASN A 91 17.45 -1.16 4.93
N GLU A 92 17.42 -1.67 3.69
CA GLU A 92 18.55 -2.38 3.08
C GLU A 92 19.73 -1.44 2.85
N MET A 93 19.53 -0.30 2.17
CA MET A 93 20.60 0.61 1.80
C MET A 93 21.32 1.22 3.01
N TRP A 94 20.60 1.52 4.08
CA TRP A 94 21.17 2.08 5.30
C TRP A 94 21.72 1.01 6.28
N GLY A 95 21.54 -0.29 5.98
CA GLY A 95 21.96 -1.40 6.82
C GLY A 95 21.32 -1.35 8.21
N ILE A 96 20.01 -1.02 8.27
CA ILE A 96 19.26 -0.91 9.54
C ILE A 96 18.83 -2.30 10.03
N GLU A 97 18.55 -3.21 9.09
CA GLU A 97 18.19 -4.60 9.38
C GLU A 97 16.90 -4.77 10.21
N PHE A 98 15.98 -3.82 10.12
CA PHE A 98 14.65 -4.01 10.70
C PHE A 98 13.92 -5.16 10.02
N GLY A 99 13.48 -6.14 10.81
CA GLY A 99 12.62 -7.22 10.33
C GLY A 99 11.20 -6.73 10.02
N GLU A 100 10.41 -7.57 9.33
CA GLU A 100 9.06 -7.27 8.87
C GLU A 100 8.17 -6.63 9.95
N ALA A 101 8.13 -7.22 11.15
CA ALA A 101 7.31 -6.71 12.25
C ALA A 101 7.73 -5.30 12.72
N ALA A 102 9.00 -4.90 12.59
CA ALA A 102 9.45 -3.56 12.91
C ALA A 102 9.03 -2.57 11.83
N LEU A 103 9.15 -2.94 10.57
CA LEU A 103 8.69 -2.13 9.44
C LEU A 103 7.17 -1.96 9.45
N GLU A 104 6.39 -2.99 9.79
CA GLU A 104 4.93 -2.89 9.95
C GLU A 104 4.53 -1.89 11.04
N ARG A 105 5.22 -1.88 12.19
CA ARG A 105 4.96 -0.89 13.24
C ARG A 105 5.24 0.54 12.81
N LEU A 106 6.22 0.78 11.94
CA LEU A 106 6.45 2.08 11.33
C LEU A 106 5.38 2.41 10.29
N ALA A 107 5.04 1.42 9.48
CA ALA A 107 4.10 1.55 8.38
C ALA A 107 2.70 2.00 8.83
N ILE A 108 2.23 1.54 10.00
CA ILE A 108 0.90 1.88 10.54
C ILE A 108 0.76 3.38 10.80
N GLN A 109 1.85 4.08 11.09
CA GLN A 109 1.88 5.53 11.31
C GLN A 109 1.75 6.32 9.99
N LEU A 110 2.07 5.68 8.87
CA LEU A 110 2.01 6.28 7.53
C LEU A 110 0.63 6.17 6.90
N GLY A 111 -0.09 5.09 7.21
CA GLY A 111 -1.45 4.85 6.70
C GLY A 111 -1.89 3.41 6.88
N SER A 112 -3.22 3.20 6.89
CA SER A 112 -3.85 1.90 7.16
C SER A 112 -3.42 0.78 6.20
N ASP A 113 -3.14 1.13 4.95
CA ASP A 113 -2.82 0.13 3.91
C ASP A 113 -1.31 -0.18 3.84
N VAL A 114 -0.46 0.69 4.44
CA VAL A 114 1.00 0.56 4.31
C VAL A 114 1.54 -0.72 4.96
N PRO A 115 1.05 -1.18 6.15
CA PRO A 115 1.51 -2.44 6.74
C PRO A 115 1.26 -3.65 5.84
N ALA A 116 0.10 -3.72 5.18
CA ALA A 116 -0.18 -4.78 4.21
C ALA A 116 0.82 -4.76 3.05
N CYS A 117 1.17 -3.55 2.57
CA CYS A 117 2.15 -3.38 1.50
C CYS A 117 3.59 -3.75 1.95
N VAL A 118 3.92 -3.65 3.23
CA VAL A 118 5.22 -4.13 3.76
C VAL A 118 5.32 -5.65 3.65
N ARG A 119 4.23 -6.40 3.88
CA ARG A 119 4.22 -7.87 3.79
C ARG A 119 4.33 -8.42 2.38
N LEU A 120 3.83 -7.73 1.37
CA LEU A 120 3.88 -8.13 -0.06
C LEU A 120 3.36 -9.54 -0.34
N ARG A 121 2.35 -10.02 0.38
CA ARG A 121 1.70 -11.30 0.16
C ARG A 121 0.20 -11.19 0.39
N PRO A 122 -0.62 -12.08 -0.21
CA PRO A 122 -2.07 -12.06 -0.01
C PRO A 122 -2.42 -12.16 1.47
N LEU A 123 -3.33 -11.30 1.92
CA LEU A 123 -3.74 -11.25 3.32
C LEU A 123 -5.15 -10.67 3.49
N VAL A 124 -5.74 -10.93 4.65
CA VAL A 124 -6.90 -10.18 5.14
C VAL A 124 -6.41 -9.12 6.10
N MET A 125 -6.82 -7.88 5.85
CA MET A 125 -6.52 -6.72 6.68
C MET A 125 -7.76 -6.31 7.46
N ARG A 126 -7.65 -6.19 8.78
CA ARG A 126 -8.74 -5.84 9.70
C ARG A 126 -8.39 -4.66 10.60
N GLY A 127 -9.41 -4.11 11.25
CA GLY A 127 -9.25 -2.97 12.15
C GLY A 127 -8.94 -1.69 11.39
N THR A 128 -7.92 -0.94 11.81
CA THR A 128 -7.37 0.23 11.10
C THR A 128 -6.14 -0.12 10.25
N GLY A 129 -5.94 -1.42 9.94
CA GLY A 129 -4.79 -1.93 9.19
C GLY A 129 -3.74 -2.64 10.04
N GLU A 130 -3.95 -2.74 11.36
CA GLU A 130 -3.01 -3.34 12.31
C GLU A 130 -3.14 -4.87 12.42
N ARG A 131 -4.30 -5.44 12.02
CA ARG A 131 -4.52 -6.88 12.08
C ARG A 131 -4.38 -7.47 10.68
N LEU A 132 -3.24 -8.10 10.44
CA LEU A 132 -2.90 -8.71 9.16
C LEU A 132 -2.87 -10.24 9.31
N ILE A 133 -3.66 -10.94 8.51
CA ILE A 133 -3.78 -12.40 8.51
C ILE A 133 -3.41 -12.89 7.12
N ASP A 134 -2.28 -13.56 7.01
CA ASP A 134 -1.82 -14.12 5.73
C ASP A 134 -2.79 -15.17 5.21
N VAL A 135 -3.05 -15.16 3.92
CA VAL A 135 -3.93 -16.13 3.26
C VAL A 135 -3.24 -16.75 2.05
N ALA A 136 -3.50 -18.03 1.84
CA ALA A 136 -3.08 -18.68 0.61
C ALA A 136 -4.06 -18.27 -0.52
N ALA A 137 -3.52 -17.68 -1.58
CA ALA A 137 -4.29 -17.34 -2.76
C ALA A 137 -3.56 -17.81 -4.02
N PRO A 138 -4.28 -18.27 -5.03
CA PRO A 138 -3.70 -18.62 -6.31
C PRO A 138 -3.33 -17.36 -7.11
N ASP A 139 -2.44 -17.52 -8.09
CA ASP A 139 -2.24 -16.50 -9.10
C ASP A 139 -3.52 -16.31 -9.92
N MET A 140 -3.99 -15.09 -10.01
CA MET A 140 -5.22 -14.75 -10.72
C MET A 140 -4.93 -13.77 -11.87
N PRO A 141 -5.40 -14.07 -13.09
CA PRO A 141 -5.41 -13.08 -14.16
C PRO A 141 -6.40 -11.97 -13.78
N ALA A 142 -5.93 -10.72 -13.85
CA ALA A 142 -6.75 -9.55 -13.53
C ALA A 142 -6.55 -8.45 -14.57
N VAL A 143 -7.59 -7.63 -14.75
CA VAL A 143 -7.56 -6.43 -15.59
C VAL A 143 -7.87 -5.23 -14.72
N LEU A 144 -6.93 -4.28 -14.66
CA LEU A 144 -7.13 -3.02 -13.97
C LEU A 144 -7.80 -2.03 -14.94
N VAL A 145 -9.00 -1.57 -14.58
CA VAL A 145 -9.73 -0.57 -15.36
C VAL A 145 -9.81 0.73 -14.56
N ASN A 146 -9.28 1.81 -15.13
CA ASN A 146 -9.34 3.13 -14.51
C ASN A 146 -10.03 4.13 -15.47
N PRO A 147 -11.15 4.75 -15.08
CA PRO A 147 -11.88 5.67 -15.94
C PRO A 147 -11.21 7.06 -16.07
N GLY A 148 -10.04 7.26 -15.46
CA GLY A 148 -9.34 8.55 -15.48
C GLY A 148 -9.96 9.63 -14.56
N ILE A 149 -10.87 9.25 -13.67
CA ILE A 149 -11.50 10.15 -12.71
C ILE A 149 -10.80 9.99 -11.35
N THR A 150 -10.24 11.09 -10.86
CA THR A 150 -9.62 11.12 -9.54
C THR A 150 -10.70 11.09 -8.46
N LEU A 151 -10.65 10.11 -7.57
CA LEU A 151 -11.56 9.96 -6.44
C LEU A 151 -10.78 9.84 -5.14
N GLU A 152 -10.89 10.84 -4.29
CA GLU A 152 -10.22 10.85 -3.00
C GLU A 152 -10.88 9.84 -2.04
N THR A 153 -10.10 8.93 -1.47
CA THR A 153 -10.55 7.90 -0.51
C THR A 153 -11.37 8.51 0.64
N ARG A 154 -10.92 9.63 1.20
CA ARG A 154 -11.65 10.34 2.28
C ARG A 154 -13.08 10.72 1.86
N ARG A 155 -13.29 11.15 0.63
CA ARG A 155 -14.63 11.51 0.12
C ARG A 155 -15.53 10.29 -0.03
N VAL A 156 -14.96 9.16 -0.43
CA VAL A 156 -15.69 7.88 -0.54
C VAL A 156 -16.18 7.45 0.83
N PHE A 157 -15.32 7.41 1.84
CA PHE A 157 -15.69 7.04 3.21
C PHE A 157 -16.69 8.04 3.82
N ALA A 158 -16.50 9.34 3.66
CA ALA A 158 -17.45 10.34 4.13
C ALA A 158 -18.83 10.18 3.49
N ARG A 159 -18.89 9.80 2.21
CA ARG A 159 -20.15 9.52 1.54
C ARG A 159 -20.79 8.23 2.04
N PHE A 160 -20.01 7.20 2.27
CA PHE A 160 -20.47 5.94 2.86
C PHE A 160 -21.11 6.18 4.24
N ASP A 161 -20.47 6.95 5.11
CA ASP A 161 -21.00 7.30 6.43
C ASP A 161 -22.32 8.08 6.34
N GLN A 162 -22.42 9.04 5.39
CA GLN A 162 -23.65 9.81 5.15
C GLN A 162 -24.82 8.95 4.66
N LEU A 163 -24.55 7.90 3.90
CA LEU A 163 -25.59 7.00 3.39
C LEU A 163 -26.15 6.09 4.48
N GLY A 164 -25.55 6.08 5.68
CA GLY A 164 -26.01 5.23 6.78
C GLY A 164 -25.99 3.74 6.44
N ALA A 165 -25.16 3.34 5.49
CA ALA A 165 -25.07 1.97 5.00
C ALA A 165 -24.41 1.03 6.03
N ASN A 166 -24.55 1.31 7.32
CA ASN A 166 -24.11 0.46 8.43
C ASN A 166 -24.85 -0.89 8.36
N ARG A 167 -24.38 -1.76 7.47
CA ARG A 167 -24.77 -3.16 7.51
C ARG A 167 -23.95 -3.81 8.63
N ALA A 168 -24.59 -4.74 9.36
CA ALA A 168 -23.90 -5.49 10.39
C ALA A 168 -22.61 -6.08 9.83
N PHE A 169 -21.51 -5.75 10.47
CA PHE A 169 -20.20 -6.33 10.17
C PHE A 169 -20.32 -7.85 10.36
N ARG A 170 -19.97 -8.60 9.35
CA ARG A 170 -19.86 -10.04 9.42
C ARG A 170 -18.41 -10.41 9.15
N GLU A 171 -17.74 -10.84 10.18
CA GLU A 171 -16.42 -11.43 10.04
C GLU A 171 -16.54 -12.69 9.19
N VAL A 172 -15.86 -12.72 8.08
CA VAL A 172 -15.83 -13.89 7.20
C VAL A 172 -14.43 -14.46 7.25
N ASP A 173 -14.31 -15.65 7.84
CA ASP A 173 -13.06 -16.38 7.76
C ASP A 173 -12.88 -16.86 6.32
N PRO A 174 -11.71 -16.62 5.75
CA PRO A 174 -11.44 -17.00 4.39
C PRO A 174 -11.39 -18.52 4.24
N PRO A 175 -12.39 -19.15 3.58
CA PRO A 175 -12.30 -20.54 3.18
C PRO A 175 -11.54 -20.63 1.85
N TRP A 176 -10.29 -20.20 1.87
CA TRP A 176 -9.58 -20.01 0.63
C TRP A 176 -9.11 -21.33 0.06
N GLY A 177 -9.73 -21.74 -1.03
CA GLY A 177 -9.21 -22.77 -1.89
C GLY A 177 -7.86 -22.36 -2.47
N ARG A 178 -6.97 -23.34 -2.64
CA ARG A 178 -5.65 -23.12 -3.26
C ARG A 178 -5.72 -23.06 -4.78
N ASP A 179 -6.81 -23.52 -5.37
CA ASP A 179 -7.06 -23.48 -6.81
C ASP A 179 -7.90 -22.25 -7.19
N LEU A 180 -7.77 -21.81 -8.44
CA LEU A 180 -8.39 -20.59 -8.94
C LEU A 180 -9.93 -20.67 -8.91
N GLU A 181 -10.50 -21.85 -9.23
CA GLU A 181 -11.95 -22.01 -9.31
C GLU A 181 -12.61 -21.88 -7.94
N SER A 182 -12.13 -22.61 -6.95
CA SER A 182 -12.66 -22.55 -5.58
C SER A 182 -12.43 -21.17 -4.95
N PHE A 183 -11.30 -20.54 -5.24
CA PHE A 183 -10.99 -19.20 -4.74
C PHE A 183 -11.93 -18.15 -5.34
N THR A 184 -12.15 -18.16 -6.64
CA THR A 184 -13.06 -17.21 -7.30
C THR A 184 -14.52 -17.44 -6.91
N ALA A 185 -14.93 -18.70 -6.73
CA ALA A 185 -16.26 -19.03 -6.20
C ALA A 185 -16.47 -18.49 -4.77
N ALA A 186 -15.44 -18.57 -3.93
CA ALA A 186 -15.47 -18.00 -2.60
C ALA A 186 -15.55 -16.45 -2.66
N LEU A 187 -14.79 -15.79 -3.52
CA LEU A 187 -14.83 -14.34 -3.71
C LEU A 187 -16.22 -13.82 -4.12
N ALA A 188 -17.00 -14.61 -4.87
CA ALA A 188 -18.34 -14.24 -5.28
C ALA A 188 -19.32 -14.06 -4.09
N ASN A 189 -18.99 -14.58 -2.91
CA ASN A 189 -19.76 -14.38 -1.68
C ASN A 189 -19.39 -13.10 -0.92
N TYR A 190 -18.35 -12.41 -1.36
CA TYR A 190 -17.91 -11.15 -0.78
C TYR A 190 -18.50 -9.96 -1.54
N ARG A 191 -18.51 -8.84 -0.89
CA ARG A 191 -19.02 -7.59 -1.47
C ARG A 191 -18.04 -6.44 -1.19
N ASN A 192 -18.11 -5.43 -2.01
CA ASN A 192 -17.48 -4.15 -1.74
C ASN A 192 -18.56 -3.19 -1.19
N ASP A 193 -18.47 -2.85 0.10
CA ASP A 193 -19.43 -1.97 0.75
C ASP A 193 -19.29 -0.49 0.31
N LEU A 194 -18.20 -0.15 -0.39
CA LEU A 194 -17.96 1.18 -0.94
C LEU A 194 -18.44 1.36 -2.39
N GLN A 195 -19.08 0.36 -2.97
CA GLN A 195 -19.70 0.43 -4.29
C GLN A 195 -20.98 1.27 -4.30
#